data_4b8ab37a8c8c2afcf8a4098a808eabfb
#
_entry.id   4b8ab37a8c8c2afcf8a4098a808eabfb
#
_cell.length_a   1.000
_cell.length_b   1.000
_cell.length_c   1.000
_cell.angle_alpha   90.00
_cell.angle_beta   90.00
_cell.angle_gamma   90.00
#
_symmetry.space_group_name_H-M   'P 1'
#
loop_
_entity.id
_entity.type
_entity.pdbx_description
1 polymer ?
#
loop_
_entity_poly.entity_id
_entity_poly.type
_entity_poly.pdbx_seq_one_letter_code
_entity_poly.pdbx_strand_id
1 'polypeptide(L)'
;MAHRIALIGGDGIGPEVTAEAVKVITAAGVAIDTTDFDLGGARYLRDGEILSDSTLDQLRNFDAILLGAVGTPDVPPGVIERGLLLKMRFELDLYVNQRPFNGIAPGHQTSHDFIVIRENTEGPYVGEGGVLQIGRAHV
;
A
#
# COMPACT_ATOMS: atom_id res chain seq x y z
N MET A 1 13.91 -0.33 -21.91
CA MET A 1 12.93 0.74 -21.59
C MET A 1 12.98 0.99 -20.10
N ALA A 2 12.80 2.24 -19.65
CA ALA A 2 12.66 2.52 -18.23
C ALA A 2 11.24 2.21 -17.76
N HIS A 3 11.09 1.66 -16.56
CA HIS A 3 9.79 1.47 -15.94
C HIS A 3 9.31 2.78 -15.32
N ARG A 4 8.06 3.15 -15.57
CA ARG A 4 7.44 4.32 -14.97
C ARG A 4 6.92 3.98 -13.60
N ILE A 5 7.46 4.63 -12.58
CA ILE A 5 7.15 4.36 -11.18
C ILE A 5 6.49 5.57 -10.55
N ALA A 6 5.29 5.39 -10.01
CA ALA A 6 4.69 6.39 -9.15
C ALA A 6 5.29 6.26 -7.74
N LEU A 7 5.89 7.34 -7.23
CA LEU A 7 6.42 7.40 -5.87
C LEU A 7 5.40 8.05 -4.95
N ILE A 8 5.02 7.36 -3.90
CA ILE A 8 4.19 7.88 -2.82
C ILE A 8 5.03 7.76 -1.55
N GLY A 9 5.74 8.82 -1.19
CA GLY A 9 6.54 8.84 0.03
C GLY A 9 5.68 8.67 1.29
N GLY A 10 4.53 9.35 1.32
CA GLY A 10 3.64 9.33 2.47
C GLY A 10 4.15 10.19 3.62
N ASP A 11 4.07 9.67 4.84
CA ASP A 11 4.30 10.41 6.08
C ASP A 11 5.53 9.91 6.86
N GLY A 12 5.97 10.70 7.80
CA GLY A 12 7.03 10.32 8.75
C GLY A 12 8.32 9.88 8.06
N ILE A 13 8.70 8.62 8.24
CA ILE A 13 9.91 8.03 7.63
C ILE A 13 9.70 7.64 6.15
N GLY A 14 8.49 7.74 5.62
CA GLY A 14 8.13 7.26 4.29
C GLY A 14 8.98 7.87 3.17
N PRO A 15 9.17 9.20 3.08
CA PRO A 15 10.02 9.81 2.07
C PRO A 15 11.49 9.34 2.13
N GLU A 16 12.03 9.14 3.33
CA GLU A 16 13.40 8.66 3.52
C GLU A 16 13.55 7.22 3.02
N VAL A 17 12.66 6.32 3.41
CA VAL A 17 12.75 4.91 3.01
C VAL A 17 12.50 4.71 1.51
N THR A 18 11.62 5.50 0.89
CA THR A 18 11.42 5.45 -0.57
C THR A 18 12.64 5.96 -1.33
N ALA A 19 13.30 7.01 -0.83
CA ALA A 19 14.54 7.49 -1.44
C ALA A 19 15.65 6.43 -1.39
N GLU A 20 15.79 5.70 -0.29
CA GLU A 20 16.76 4.59 -0.20
C GLU A 20 16.36 3.41 -1.10
N ALA A 21 15.07 3.10 -1.22
CA ALA A 21 14.59 2.06 -2.13
C ALA A 21 14.93 2.40 -3.60
N VAL A 22 14.74 3.65 -4.02
CA VAL A 22 15.13 4.11 -5.36
C VAL A 22 16.63 3.96 -5.62
N LYS A 23 17.48 4.27 -4.63
CA LYS A 23 18.94 4.04 -4.74
C LYS A 23 19.26 2.57 -4.95
N VAL A 24 18.62 1.67 -4.19
CA VAL A 24 18.83 0.21 -4.32
C VAL A 24 18.39 -0.27 -5.71
N ILE A 25 17.22 0.13 -6.19
CA ILE A 25 16.71 -0.24 -7.51
C ILE A 25 17.68 0.22 -8.61
N THR A 26 18.17 1.47 -8.51
CA THR A 26 19.13 2.02 -9.46
C THR A 26 20.47 1.27 -9.41
N ALA A 27 20.97 0.98 -8.21
CA ALA A 27 22.21 0.22 -8.03
C ALA A 27 22.12 -1.22 -8.57
N ALA A 28 20.90 -1.81 -8.54
CA ALA A 28 20.62 -3.10 -9.16
C ALA A 28 20.57 -3.06 -10.69
N GLY A 29 20.75 -1.89 -11.31
CA GLY A 29 20.77 -1.72 -12.77
C GLY A 29 19.39 -1.67 -13.42
N VAL A 30 18.33 -1.51 -12.64
CA VAL A 30 16.96 -1.36 -13.16
C VAL A 30 16.74 0.10 -13.56
N ALA A 31 16.44 0.33 -14.84
CA ALA A 31 16.10 1.67 -15.33
C ALA A 31 14.68 2.02 -14.93
N ILE A 32 14.54 3.08 -14.14
CA ILE A 32 13.23 3.62 -13.70
C ILE A 32 13.11 5.10 -14.04
N ASP A 33 11.87 5.52 -14.32
CA ASP A 33 11.45 6.91 -14.45
C ASP A 33 10.40 7.16 -13.37
N THR A 34 10.67 8.08 -12.46
CA THR A 34 9.88 8.26 -11.24
C THR A 34 9.08 9.55 -11.28
N THR A 35 7.83 9.49 -10.81
CA THR A 35 6.97 10.65 -10.60
C THR A 35 6.47 10.66 -9.18
N ASP A 36 6.70 11.74 -8.45
CA ASP A 36 6.27 11.91 -7.07
C ASP A 36 4.79 12.28 -6.99
N PHE A 37 4.08 11.61 -6.08
CA PHE A 37 2.71 11.90 -5.70
C PHE A 37 2.65 12.28 -4.22
N ASP A 38 2.27 13.52 -3.96
CA ASP A 38 2.06 14.03 -2.60
C ASP A 38 0.74 13.48 -2.03
N LEU A 39 0.80 12.31 -1.41
CA LEU A 39 -0.33 11.61 -0.82
C LEU A 39 0.04 11.14 0.58
N GLY A 40 -0.85 11.37 1.54
CA GLY A 40 -0.63 10.99 2.94
C GLY A 40 -1.39 11.89 3.92
N GLY A 41 -1.11 11.75 5.19
CA GLY A 41 -1.75 12.52 6.27
C GLY A 41 -1.40 14.00 6.21
N ALA A 42 -0.17 14.35 5.81
CA ALA A 42 0.23 15.76 5.68
C ALA A 42 -0.62 16.49 4.62
N ARG A 43 -0.88 15.86 3.47
CA ARG A 43 -1.78 16.40 2.46
C ARG A 43 -3.21 16.50 2.99
N TYR A 44 -3.69 15.44 3.63
CA TYR A 44 -5.04 15.44 4.21
C TYR A 44 -5.26 16.58 5.19
N LEU A 45 -4.29 16.84 6.06
CA LEU A 45 -4.36 17.97 7.01
C LEU A 45 -4.35 19.34 6.33
N ARG A 46 -3.67 19.46 5.20
CA ARG A 46 -3.56 20.71 4.44
C ARG A 46 -4.80 20.98 3.60
N ASP A 47 -5.27 19.97 2.86
CA ASP A 47 -6.27 20.12 1.78
C ASP A 47 -7.59 19.41 2.07
N GLY A 48 -7.63 18.50 3.06
CA GLY A 48 -8.76 17.62 3.33
C GLY A 48 -8.91 16.48 2.31
N GLU A 49 -7.99 16.35 1.36
CA GLU A 49 -8.02 15.34 0.30
C GLU A 49 -7.06 14.19 0.61
N ILE A 50 -7.51 12.95 0.44
CA ILE A 50 -6.67 11.76 0.62
C ILE A 50 -6.22 11.23 -0.74
N LEU A 51 -7.18 10.82 -1.58
CA LEU A 51 -6.95 10.27 -2.92
C LEU A 51 -8.16 10.59 -3.80
N SER A 52 -7.99 11.52 -4.73
CA SER A 52 -9.02 11.83 -5.73
C SER A 52 -9.08 10.76 -6.82
N ASP A 53 -10.24 10.65 -7.47
CA ASP A 53 -10.40 9.73 -8.58
C ASP A 53 -9.50 10.12 -9.77
N SER A 54 -9.28 11.42 -9.98
CA SER A 54 -8.35 11.89 -11.01
C SER A 54 -6.90 11.49 -10.74
N THR A 55 -6.46 11.50 -9.47
CA THR A 55 -5.13 11.02 -9.09
C THR A 55 -5.04 9.50 -9.24
N LEU A 56 -6.10 8.78 -8.89
CA LEU A 56 -6.18 7.34 -9.08
C LEU A 56 -6.07 6.95 -10.56
N ASP A 57 -6.74 7.68 -11.45
CA ASP A 57 -6.65 7.46 -12.90
C ASP A 57 -5.25 7.74 -13.43
N GLN A 58 -4.53 8.72 -12.87
CA GLN A 58 -3.13 8.93 -13.19
C GLN A 58 -2.26 7.74 -12.76
N LEU A 59 -2.47 7.22 -11.55
CA LEU A 59 -1.73 6.07 -11.02
C LEU A 59 -1.88 4.82 -11.88
N ARG A 60 -3.04 4.61 -12.51
CA ARG A 60 -3.29 3.50 -13.47
C ARG A 60 -2.33 3.49 -14.67
N ASN A 61 -1.71 4.62 -15.00
CA ASN A 61 -0.81 4.72 -16.14
C ASN A 61 0.65 4.40 -15.80
N PHE A 62 0.97 4.05 -14.57
CA PHE A 62 2.31 3.66 -14.14
C PHE A 62 2.48 2.14 -14.16
N ASP A 63 3.70 1.70 -14.36
CA ASP A 63 4.01 0.26 -14.37
C ASP A 63 4.02 -0.33 -12.95
N ALA A 64 4.36 0.52 -11.95
CA ALA A 64 4.27 0.18 -10.53
C ALA A 64 4.12 1.42 -9.65
N ILE A 65 3.65 1.21 -8.42
CA ILE A 65 3.58 2.21 -7.36
C ILE A 65 4.54 1.80 -6.26
N LEU A 66 5.50 2.66 -5.94
CA LEU A 66 6.37 2.50 -4.78
C LEU A 66 5.81 3.36 -3.64
N LEU A 67 5.26 2.68 -2.64
CA LEU A 67 4.61 3.30 -1.50
C LEU A 67 5.51 3.21 -0.27
N GLY A 68 5.73 4.36 0.36
CA GLY A 68 6.43 4.45 1.63
C GLY A 68 5.52 4.17 2.84
N ALA A 69 5.68 4.94 3.89
CA ALA A 69 4.85 4.85 5.08
C ALA A 69 3.73 5.89 5.04
N VAL A 70 2.52 5.49 5.44
CA VAL A 70 1.38 6.42 5.55
C VAL A 70 0.78 6.35 6.94
N GLY A 71 0.36 7.49 7.42
CA GLY A 71 -0.23 7.67 8.74
C GLY A 71 0.57 8.64 9.60
N THR A 72 -0.15 9.50 10.29
CA THR A 72 0.40 10.48 11.24
C THR A 72 -0.48 10.49 12.48
N PRO A 73 0.08 10.71 13.69
CA PRO A 73 -0.71 10.80 14.92
C PRO A 73 -1.73 11.97 14.90
N ASP A 74 -1.54 12.95 14.03
CA ASP A 74 -2.42 14.11 13.90
C ASP A 74 -3.71 13.80 13.13
N VAL A 75 -3.82 12.62 12.53
CA VAL A 75 -5.03 12.15 11.83
C VAL A 75 -5.60 10.95 12.57
N PRO A 76 -6.93 10.89 12.77
CA PRO A 76 -7.55 9.74 13.42
C PRO A 76 -7.17 8.41 12.74
N PRO A 77 -6.91 7.34 13.52
CA PRO A 77 -6.57 6.03 12.98
C PRO A 77 -7.60 5.53 11.97
N GLY A 78 -7.14 4.94 10.89
CA GLY A 78 -7.97 4.35 9.85
C GLY A 78 -8.41 5.31 8.75
N VAL A 79 -8.28 6.62 8.91
CA VAL A 79 -8.69 7.60 7.89
C VAL A 79 -7.81 7.49 6.65
N ILE A 80 -6.50 7.59 6.83
CA ILE A 80 -5.55 7.52 5.71
C ILE A 80 -5.45 6.08 5.18
N GLU A 81 -5.42 5.09 6.05
CA GLU A 81 -5.36 3.69 5.65
C GLU A 81 -6.55 3.29 4.76
N ARG A 82 -7.75 3.71 5.11
CA ARG A 82 -8.96 3.43 4.30
C ARG A 82 -9.00 4.27 3.04
N GLY A 83 -8.76 5.56 3.16
CA GLY A 83 -8.89 6.51 2.06
C GLY A 83 -7.76 6.43 1.02
N LEU A 84 -6.58 5.90 1.38
CA LEU A 84 -5.44 5.76 0.48
C LEU A 84 -5.13 4.27 0.19
N LEU A 85 -4.70 3.51 1.21
CA LEU A 85 -4.22 2.15 1.01
C LEU A 85 -5.31 1.21 0.54
N LEU A 86 -6.44 1.15 1.24
CA LEU A 86 -7.54 0.26 0.87
C LEU A 86 -8.21 0.73 -0.42
N LYS A 87 -8.40 2.04 -0.60
CA LYS A 87 -8.94 2.58 -1.85
C LYS A 87 -8.08 2.16 -3.05
N MET A 88 -6.75 2.32 -2.98
CA MET A 88 -5.87 1.86 -4.06
C MET A 88 -5.98 0.34 -4.30
N ARG A 89 -6.04 -0.47 -3.25
CA ARG A 89 -6.16 -1.93 -3.40
C ARG A 89 -7.40 -2.34 -4.16
N PHE A 90 -8.55 -1.79 -3.80
CA PHE A 90 -9.83 -2.12 -4.43
C PHE A 90 -9.92 -1.55 -5.83
N GLU A 91 -9.63 -0.28 -5.99
CA GLU A 91 -9.80 0.43 -7.26
C GLU A 91 -8.78 0.02 -8.35
N LEU A 92 -7.60 -0.43 -7.95
CA LEU A 92 -6.57 -0.95 -8.86
C LEU A 92 -6.58 -2.49 -8.95
N ASP A 93 -7.54 -3.15 -8.29
CA ASP A 93 -7.69 -4.63 -8.27
C ASP A 93 -6.39 -5.35 -7.83
N LEU A 94 -5.77 -4.86 -6.75
CA LEU A 94 -4.53 -5.43 -6.23
C LEU A 94 -4.82 -6.61 -5.29
N TYR A 95 -5.41 -7.68 -5.80
CA TYR A 95 -5.89 -8.82 -5.04
C TYR A 95 -4.79 -9.73 -4.48
N VAL A 96 -3.60 -9.68 -5.03
CA VAL A 96 -2.45 -10.48 -4.56
C VAL A 96 -1.54 -9.67 -3.67
N ASN A 97 -1.36 -10.10 -2.41
CA ASN A 97 -0.31 -9.61 -1.53
C ASN A 97 0.79 -10.69 -1.45
N GLN A 98 1.84 -10.49 -2.22
CA GLN A 98 2.95 -11.44 -2.31
C GLN A 98 4.07 -11.04 -1.35
N ARG A 99 4.47 -11.97 -0.48
CA ARG A 99 5.54 -11.78 0.50
C ARG A 99 6.61 -12.84 0.35
N PRO A 100 7.70 -12.55 -0.37
CA PRO A 100 8.82 -13.48 -0.48
C PRO A 100 9.64 -13.48 0.82
N PHE A 101 9.97 -14.68 1.28
CA PHE A 101 10.89 -14.93 2.38
C PHE A 101 12.04 -15.77 1.85
N ASN A 102 13.13 -15.12 1.49
CA ASN A 102 14.34 -15.79 1.06
C ASN A 102 15.51 -15.26 1.88
N GLY A 103 16.35 -16.15 2.32
CA GLY A 103 17.57 -15.82 3.00
C GLY A 103 17.79 -16.58 4.31
N ILE A 104 18.95 -16.33 4.87
CA ILE A 104 19.35 -16.83 6.17
C ILE A 104 19.26 -15.66 7.12
N ALA A 105 18.31 -15.69 8.05
CA ALA A 105 18.32 -14.72 9.13
C ALA A 105 19.59 -14.92 9.99
N PRO A 106 20.27 -13.85 10.40
CA PRO A 106 21.44 -13.98 11.27
C PRO A 106 21.12 -14.84 12.51
N GLY A 107 21.90 -15.90 12.72
CA GLY A 107 21.71 -16.85 13.83
C GLY A 107 20.82 -18.07 13.52
N HIS A 108 20.27 -18.20 12.33
CA HIS A 108 19.53 -19.39 11.89
C HIS A 108 20.38 -20.23 10.94
N GLN A 109 20.37 -21.56 11.16
CA GLN A 109 21.13 -22.51 10.35
C GLN A 109 20.37 -23.03 9.11
N THR A 110 19.08 -22.68 8.97
CA THR A 110 18.24 -23.14 7.87
C THR A 110 17.90 -21.97 6.95
N SER A 111 18.19 -22.12 5.68
CA SER A 111 17.68 -21.22 4.65
C SER A 111 16.22 -21.56 4.37
N HIS A 112 15.37 -20.56 4.44
CA HIS A 112 13.99 -20.68 3.99
C HIS A 112 13.82 -19.91 2.70
N ASP A 113 13.24 -20.56 1.70
CA ASP A 113 12.88 -19.93 0.44
C ASP A 113 11.43 -20.29 0.14
N PHE A 114 10.53 -19.36 0.47
CA PHE A 114 9.10 -19.53 0.23
C PHE A 114 8.42 -18.18 0.01
N ILE A 115 7.28 -18.22 -0.63
CA ILE A 115 6.43 -17.06 -0.88
C ILE A 115 5.10 -17.28 -0.16
N VAL A 116 4.70 -16.30 0.66
CA VAL A 116 3.35 -16.25 1.21
C VAL A 116 2.49 -15.40 0.28
N ILE A 117 1.45 -16.00 -0.27
CA ILE A 117 0.41 -15.29 -1.02
C ILE A 117 -0.78 -15.07 -0.08
N ARG A 118 -1.16 -13.81 0.08
CA ARG A 118 -2.31 -13.41 0.87
C ARG A 118 -3.34 -12.75 -0.04
N GLU A 119 -4.60 -13.13 0.13
CA GLU A 119 -5.72 -12.42 -0.47
C GLU A 119 -5.78 -10.99 0.11
N ASN A 120 -6.07 -9.99 -0.71
CA ASN A 120 -5.87 -8.60 -0.35
C ASN A 120 -7.09 -7.70 -0.60
N THR A 121 -8.11 -8.17 -1.31
CA THR A 121 -9.30 -7.40 -1.68
C THR A 121 -10.61 -8.00 -1.17
N GLU A 122 -10.63 -9.29 -0.86
CA GLU A 122 -11.82 -10.01 -0.39
C GLU A 122 -11.66 -10.53 1.04
N GLY A 123 -12.68 -11.23 1.53
CA GLY A 123 -12.69 -11.82 2.86
C GLY A 123 -12.87 -10.79 3.99
N PRO A 124 -12.23 -10.97 5.16
CA PRO A 124 -12.46 -10.12 6.34
C PRO A 124 -12.10 -8.65 6.16
N TYR A 125 -11.33 -8.31 5.13
CA TYR A 125 -10.85 -6.94 4.87
C TYR A 125 -11.76 -6.12 3.96
N VAL A 126 -12.75 -6.74 3.32
CA VAL A 126 -13.68 -6.04 2.41
C VAL A 126 -14.54 -5.01 3.14
N GLY A 127 -14.72 -5.18 4.45
CA GLY A 127 -15.49 -4.27 5.29
C GLY A 127 -17.01 -4.40 5.11
N GLU A 128 -17.46 -5.35 4.31
CA GLU A 128 -18.88 -5.66 4.16
C GLU A 128 -19.34 -6.56 5.32
N GLY A 129 -20.45 -6.19 5.92
CA GLY A 129 -21.00 -6.92 7.04
C GLY A 129 -22.43 -6.50 7.35
N GLY A 130 -23.14 -7.36 8.06
CA GLY A 130 -24.51 -7.09 8.47
C GLY A 130 -24.92 -7.94 9.66
N VAL A 131 -26.03 -7.56 10.29
CA VAL A 131 -26.64 -8.33 11.37
C VAL A 131 -27.79 -9.17 10.79
N LEU A 132 -27.64 -10.48 10.83
CA LEU A 132 -28.71 -11.40 10.51
C LEU A 132 -29.52 -11.68 11.81
N GLN A 133 -30.73 -11.11 11.91
CA GLN A 133 -31.68 -11.53 12.96
C GLN A 133 -32.30 -12.88 12.53
N ILE A 134 -31.78 -13.95 13.07
CA ILE A 134 -32.43 -15.27 12.99
C ILE A 134 -33.52 -15.27 14.05
N GLY A 135 -34.76 -15.38 13.61
CA GLY A 135 -36.01 -15.23 14.33
C GLY A 135 -36.02 -15.54 15.84
N ARG A 136 -36.89 -14.86 16.56
CA ARG A 136 -37.15 -15.14 17.98
C ARG A 136 -37.68 -16.57 18.10
N ALA A 137 -36.95 -17.40 18.80
CA ALA A 137 -37.56 -18.64 19.33
C ALA A 137 -38.68 -18.20 20.29
N HIS A 138 -39.92 -18.52 19.97
CA HIS A 138 -41.01 -18.40 20.94
C HIS A 138 -40.83 -19.57 21.92
N VAL A 139 -40.51 -19.21 23.15
CA VAL A 139 -40.63 -20.09 24.31
C VAL A 139 -42.08 -20.02 24.79
#